data_724111e30f92fa36ad78e067baa7a335
#
_entry.id   724111e30f92fa36ad78e067baa7a335
#
_cell.length_a   1.000
_cell.length_b   1.000
_cell.length_c   1.000
_cell.angle_alpha   90.00
_cell.angle_beta   90.00
_cell.angle_gamma   90.00
#
_symmetry.space_group_name_H-M   'P 1'
#
loop_
_entity.id
_entity.type
_entity.pdbx_description
1 polymer ?
#
loop_
_entity_poly.entity_id
_entity_poly.type
_entity_poly.pdbx_seq_one_letter_code
_entity_poly.pdbx_strand_id
1 'polypeptide(L)'
;SPYAGHAWANGFATFPQGNDQESSSESMQFNSSLIHWGSVTGNDEIRDLGIYLYTTEKTAIDEYWFDVNDRVFSDSYSYSIASRVWGNSYDSGTFWTSDIAAAYGIEMYPIHGGSLYLGHNLNYVQKLWDEVTKNTGILSNEVNPNLWHDVYWSYAAFINPDQALSLYNSFPNRGLKFGISDAQTYYWLHGMKSLGSLKNDITSNHPISAVFENGDEITYVAHNYSDITNEVIFSDGFILSVPARSMATNRDVEVSGVISSNFYQAYNGGSVELTVDVTGLNITHVEFYNNGEVISNDNSSPYFSSADNLSLGNQSFYAKVYTSDGFIVTNSITVTVGEQKAFLGSPTIIPGVLYAGNFDFFEGGLGQNISYYDTTQGNSGLEYGNFRPNEYVDVVNDSEGANVGWIEAGEWLEYTINVGQTGYYQMNFRYASNKSVGGPFYLEVDGTKISPDMSVTSTGGWDQWTSKTYDNII
;
A
#
# COMPACT_ATOMS: atom_id res chain seq x y z
N SER A 1 27.22 -4.63 -15.65
CA SER A 1 27.46 -5.01 -17.06
C SER A 1 26.71 -6.31 -17.38
N PRO A 2 25.92 -6.39 -18.46
CA PRO A 2 25.17 -7.60 -18.82
C PRO A 2 26.02 -8.87 -18.99
N TYR A 3 27.34 -8.70 -19.21
CA TYR A 3 28.24 -9.82 -19.41
C TYR A 3 28.98 -10.27 -18.16
N ALA A 4 29.02 -9.40 -17.13
CA ALA A 4 29.79 -9.69 -15.92
C ALA A 4 28.88 -9.82 -14.68
N GLY A 5 27.58 -9.69 -14.88
CA GLY A 5 26.61 -9.68 -13.78
C GLY A 5 26.31 -8.27 -13.36
N HIS A 6 26.56 -7.61 -12.50
CA HIS A 6 26.01 -6.56 -11.73
C HIS A 6 26.72 -5.19 -11.83
N ALA A 7 26.21 -4.19 -11.16
CA ALA A 7 26.74 -2.82 -11.12
C ALA A 7 28.05 -2.73 -10.31
N TRP A 8 28.79 -1.63 -10.48
CA TRP A 8 30.04 -1.39 -9.79
C TRP A 8 29.81 -0.85 -8.39
N ALA A 9 30.51 -1.43 -7.42
CA ALA A 9 30.51 -0.90 -6.08
C ALA A 9 31.48 0.29 -5.91
N ASN A 10 32.63 0.30 -6.59
CA ASN A 10 33.72 1.26 -6.37
C ASN A 10 34.14 2.09 -7.60
N GLY A 11 33.33 2.19 -8.61
CA GLY A 11 33.62 3.01 -9.78
C GLY A 11 34.74 2.46 -10.70
N PHE A 12 35.37 3.34 -11.49
CA PHE A 12 36.23 2.94 -12.57
C PHE A 12 37.64 2.58 -12.12
N ALA A 13 38.06 1.33 -12.40
CA ALA A 13 39.45 0.84 -12.26
C ALA A 13 40.10 1.14 -10.89
N THR A 14 39.33 1.03 -9.81
CA THR A 14 39.83 1.29 -8.44
C THR A 14 40.88 0.29 -7.98
N PHE A 15 40.80 -0.95 -8.46
CA PHE A 15 41.69 -2.04 -8.08
C PHE A 15 42.55 -2.55 -9.24
N PRO A 16 43.76 -3.10 -8.97
CA PRO A 16 44.62 -3.69 -9.99
C PRO A 16 43.98 -4.85 -10.77
N GLN A 17 43.01 -5.53 -10.15
CA GLN A 17 42.26 -6.64 -10.72
C GLN A 17 41.18 -6.16 -11.73
N GLY A 18 40.92 -4.88 -11.78
CA GLY A 18 39.83 -4.26 -12.56
C GLY A 18 38.73 -3.72 -11.69
N ASN A 19 37.61 -3.37 -12.28
CA ASN A 19 36.43 -2.98 -11.54
C ASN A 19 35.81 -4.20 -10.83
N ASP A 20 35.45 -3.99 -9.60
CA ASP A 20 34.73 -4.97 -8.82
C ASP A 20 33.23 -4.86 -9.02
N GLN A 21 32.57 -5.97 -8.83
CA GLN A 21 31.13 -6.13 -8.89
C GLN A 21 30.68 -6.96 -7.71
N GLU A 22 29.57 -6.53 -7.10
CA GLU A 22 29.01 -7.08 -5.89
C GLU A 22 27.48 -7.00 -5.97
N SER A 23 26.74 -7.88 -5.27
CA SER A 23 25.27 -7.82 -5.18
C SER A 23 24.53 -8.06 -6.50
N SER A 24 24.67 -9.25 -7.04
CA SER A 24 24.00 -9.63 -8.30
C SER A 24 22.47 -9.42 -8.29
N SER A 25 21.84 -9.63 -7.14
CA SER A 25 20.39 -9.48 -6.98
C SER A 25 19.88 -8.05 -7.10
N GLU A 26 20.66 -7.04 -6.71
CA GLU A 26 20.25 -5.62 -6.87
C GLU A 26 20.14 -5.24 -8.34
N SER A 27 21.08 -5.68 -9.17
CA SER A 27 21.03 -5.46 -10.61
C SER A 27 19.86 -6.21 -11.26
N MET A 28 19.60 -7.44 -10.84
CA MET A 28 18.46 -8.22 -11.32
C MET A 28 17.12 -7.59 -10.92
N GLN A 29 17.06 -6.94 -9.76
CA GLN A 29 15.87 -6.15 -9.39
C GLN A 29 15.66 -4.96 -10.34
N PHE A 30 16.72 -4.24 -10.69
CA PHE A 30 16.64 -3.17 -11.68
C PHE A 30 16.13 -3.70 -13.03
N ASN A 31 16.68 -4.82 -13.52
CA ASN A 31 16.28 -5.39 -14.79
C ASN A 31 14.81 -5.84 -14.80
N SER A 32 14.35 -6.50 -13.73
CA SER A 32 12.95 -6.89 -13.59
C SER A 32 12.01 -5.68 -13.48
N SER A 33 12.47 -4.60 -12.84
CA SER A 33 11.72 -3.34 -12.75
C SER A 33 11.56 -2.65 -14.11
N LEU A 34 12.57 -2.74 -15.00
CA LEU A 34 12.45 -2.26 -16.38
C LEU A 34 11.38 -3.02 -17.16
N ILE A 35 11.33 -4.36 -17.02
CA ILE A 35 10.30 -5.19 -17.64
C ILE A 35 8.91 -4.75 -17.18
N HIS A 36 8.74 -4.62 -15.87
CA HIS A 36 7.47 -4.21 -15.27
C HIS A 36 7.07 -2.79 -15.71
N TRP A 37 7.99 -1.84 -15.59
CA TRP A 37 7.75 -0.44 -15.99
C TRP A 37 7.36 -0.33 -17.47
N GLY A 38 8.12 -0.96 -18.36
CA GLY A 38 7.82 -0.97 -19.80
C GLY A 38 6.47 -1.62 -20.10
N SER A 39 6.11 -2.71 -19.40
CA SER A 39 4.82 -3.38 -19.56
C SER A 39 3.65 -2.51 -19.11
N VAL A 40 3.75 -1.85 -17.96
CA VAL A 40 2.68 -1.00 -17.39
C VAL A 40 2.50 0.30 -18.20
N THR A 41 3.60 0.88 -18.68
CA THR A 41 3.55 2.14 -19.45
C THR A 41 3.30 1.93 -20.94
N GLY A 42 3.28 0.68 -21.43
CA GLY A 42 3.18 0.36 -22.86
C GLY A 42 4.44 0.75 -23.64
N ASN A 43 5.60 0.88 -22.99
CA ASN A 43 6.86 1.19 -23.64
C ASN A 43 7.62 -0.10 -23.95
N ASP A 44 7.46 -0.59 -25.17
CA ASP A 44 8.05 -1.84 -25.62
C ASP A 44 9.58 -1.83 -25.63
N GLU A 45 10.21 -0.68 -25.92
CA GLU A 45 11.68 -0.56 -25.96
C GLU A 45 12.29 -0.75 -24.56
N ILE A 46 11.68 -0.16 -23.55
CA ILE A 46 12.11 -0.31 -22.14
C ILE A 46 11.88 -1.74 -21.66
N ARG A 47 10.72 -2.32 -21.98
CA ARG A 47 10.41 -3.72 -21.62
C ARG A 47 11.41 -4.70 -22.24
N ASP A 48 11.64 -4.57 -23.54
CA ASP A 48 12.51 -5.48 -24.29
C ASP A 48 13.98 -5.34 -23.86
N LEU A 49 14.42 -4.11 -23.55
CA LEU A 49 15.71 -3.88 -22.94
C LEU A 49 15.80 -4.59 -21.57
N GLY A 50 14.78 -4.49 -20.74
CA GLY A 50 14.72 -5.19 -19.46
C GLY A 50 14.80 -6.71 -19.60
N ILE A 51 14.07 -7.30 -20.55
CA ILE A 51 14.13 -8.75 -20.86
C ILE A 51 15.54 -9.15 -21.30
N TYR A 52 16.16 -8.39 -22.20
CA TYR A 52 17.52 -8.64 -22.67
C TYR A 52 18.54 -8.60 -21.51
N LEU A 53 18.49 -7.55 -20.70
CA LEU A 53 19.39 -7.38 -19.56
C LEU A 53 19.18 -8.49 -18.52
N TYR A 54 17.94 -8.78 -18.16
CA TYR A 54 17.63 -9.84 -17.20
C TYR A 54 18.17 -11.21 -17.66
N THR A 55 17.92 -11.58 -18.90
CA THR A 55 18.32 -12.88 -19.44
C THR A 55 19.84 -13.03 -19.55
N THR A 56 20.51 -11.99 -20.04
CA THR A 56 21.97 -12.02 -20.22
C THR A 56 22.71 -11.96 -18.89
N GLU A 57 22.22 -11.15 -17.95
CA GLU A 57 22.83 -11.04 -16.62
C GLU A 57 22.59 -12.30 -15.79
N LYS A 58 21.39 -12.88 -15.83
CA LYS A 58 21.12 -14.19 -15.21
C LYS A 58 22.12 -15.25 -15.65
N THR A 59 22.41 -15.31 -16.96
CA THR A 59 23.39 -16.27 -17.50
C THR A 59 24.81 -15.98 -16.98
N ALA A 60 25.19 -14.71 -16.87
CA ALA A 60 26.47 -14.33 -16.31
C ALA A 60 26.59 -14.64 -14.82
N ILE A 61 25.50 -14.47 -14.06
CA ILE A 61 25.44 -14.79 -12.63
C ILE A 61 25.62 -16.29 -12.41
N ASP A 62 24.90 -17.12 -13.16
CA ASP A 62 25.03 -18.58 -13.06
C ASP A 62 26.47 -19.04 -13.34
N GLU A 63 27.16 -18.41 -14.27
CA GLU A 63 28.48 -18.83 -14.70
C GLU A 63 29.61 -18.26 -13.82
N TYR A 64 29.56 -16.97 -13.47
CA TYR A 64 30.69 -16.27 -12.84
C TYR A 64 30.52 -16.02 -11.32
N TRP A 65 29.30 -16.06 -10.83
CA TRP A 65 29.00 -15.79 -9.42
C TRP A 65 28.66 -17.07 -8.66
N PHE A 66 27.93 -17.96 -9.31
CA PHE A 66 27.46 -19.21 -8.71
C PHE A 66 28.23 -20.44 -9.22
N ASP A 67 28.87 -20.31 -10.37
CA ASP A 67 29.56 -21.43 -11.04
C ASP A 67 28.72 -22.72 -11.05
N VAL A 68 27.44 -22.57 -11.41
CA VAL A 68 26.44 -23.65 -11.37
C VAL A 68 26.91 -24.90 -12.16
N ASN A 69 27.73 -24.68 -13.16
CA ASN A 69 28.25 -25.72 -14.06
C ASN A 69 29.67 -26.19 -13.70
N ASP A 70 30.25 -25.70 -12.62
CA ASP A 70 31.57 -26.08 -12.11
C ASP A 70 32.69 -25.91 -13.18
N ARG A 71 32.77 -24.69 -13.76
CA ARG A 71 33.68 -24.36 -14.86
C ARG A 71 34.61 -23.18 -14.60
N VAL A 72 34.34 -22.36 -13.61
CA VAL A 72 35.00 -21.07 -13.40
C VAL A 72 35.80 -21.06 -12.12
N PHE A 73 35.26 -21.60 -11.02
CA PHE A 73 35.97 -21.60 -9.76
C PHE A 73 37.11 -22.64 -9.75
N SER A 74 38.23 -22.28 -9.15
CA SER A 74 39.34 -23.22 -9.00
C SER A 74 39.02 -24.27 -7.94
N ASP A 75 39.59 -25.48 -8.06
CA ASP A 75 39.44 -26.59 -7.10
C ASP A 75 39.82 -26.20 -5.67
N SER A 76 40.63 -25.15 -5.49
CA SER A 76 41.04 -24.64 -4.19
C SER A 76 40.06 -23.61 -3.60
N TYR A 77 39.06 -23.15 -4.35
CA TYR A 77 38.08 -22.24 -3.84
C TYR A 77 37.03 -22.97 -3.00
N SER A 78 36.89 -22.53 -1.73
CA SER A 78 36.15 -23.29 -0.73
C SER A 78 34.64 -22.98 -0.64
N TYR A 79 34.14 -22.10 -1.49
CA TYR A 79 32.76 -21.61 -1.45
C TYR A 79 32.04 -21.93 -2.73
N SER A 80 30.72 -22.12 -2.64
CA SER A 80 29.87 -22.37 -3.80
C SER A 80 29.39 -21.09 -4.48
N ILE A 81 29.78 -19.92 -3.99
CA ILE A 81 29.37 -18.61 -4.49
C ILE A 81 30.55 -17.63 -4.36
N ALA A 82 30.70 -16.74 -5.32
CA ALA A 82 31.55 -15.57 -5.21
C ALA A 82 30.69 -14.36 -4.87
N SER A 83 31.08 -13.60 -3.86
CA SER A 83 30.36 -12.38 -3.48
C SER A 83 30.97 -11.11 -4.08
N ARG A 84 32.15 -11.21 -4.65
CA ARG A 84 32.75 -10.15 -5.48
C ARG A 84 33.44 -10.77 -6.69
N VAL A 85 33.26 -10.14 -7.83
CA VAL A 85 33.88 -10.54 -9.10
C VAL A 85 34.59 -9.33 -9.69
N TRP A 86 35.84 -9.52 -10.11
CA TRP A 86 36.64 -8.57 -10.87
C TRP A 86 36.88 -9.08 -12.29
N GLY A 87 37.54 -8.27 -13.08
CA GLY A 87 37.86 -8.65 -14.46
C GLY A 87 38.72 -9.90 -14.60
N ASN A 88 39.51 -10.26 -13.57
CA ASN A 88 40.42 -11.40 -13.59
C ASN A 88 40.48 -12.19 -12.25
N SER A 89 39.58 -11.95 -11.34
CA SER A 89 39.52 -12.66 -10.05
C SER A 89 38.14 -12.63 -9.43
N TYR A 90 37.96 -13.45 -8.39
CA TYR A 90 36.77 -13.50 -7.58
C TYR A 90 37.13 -13.88 -6.15
N ASP A 91 36.27 -13.49 -5.19
CA ASP A 91 36.42 -13.91 -3.79
C ASP A 91 35.06 -14.02 -3.07
N SER A 92 35.10 -14.56 -1.84
CA SER A 92 33.99 -14.63 -0.91
C SER A 92 34.19 -13.63 0.22
N GLY A 93 33.80 -12.38 0.01
CA GLY A 93 33.94 -11.31 1.00
C GLY A 93 33.12 -10.09 0.62
N THR A 94 32.96 -9.16 1.57
CA THR A 94 32.30 -7.88 1.36
C THR A 94 33.23 -6.73 1.74
N PHE A 95 32.91 -5.50 1.35
CA PHE A 95 33.73 -4.34 1.66
C PHE A 95 33.60 -3.87 3.10
N TRP A 96 32.49 -4.18 3.78
CA TRP A 96 32.17 -3.61 5.09
C TRP A 96 32.25 -4.59 6.25
N THR A 97 32.33 -5.90 5.99
CA THR A 97 32.39 -6.93 7.03
C THR A 97 33.09 -8.19 6.55
N SER A 98 33.73 -8.89 7.49
CA SER A 98 34.27 -10.23 7.29
C SER A 98 33.31 -11.34 7.68
N ASP A 99 32.07 -11.02 8.01
CA ASP A 99 31.05 -12.01 8.36
C ASP A 99 30.65 -12.79 7.10
N ILE A 100 30.86 -14.11 7.15
CA ILE A 100 30.58 -14.99 6.01
C ILE A 100 29.09 -14.98 5.64
N ALA A 101 28.19 -14.75 6.60
CA ALA A 101 26.78 -14.62 6.31
C ALA A 101 26.47 -13.43 5.38
N ALA A 102 27.21 -12.32 5.53
CA ALA A 102 27.07 -11.20 4.62
C ALA A 102 27.56 -11.54 3.20
N ALA A 103 28.65 -12.31 3.08
CA ALA A 103 29.18 -12.71 1.78
C ALA A 103 28.22 -13.59 0.98
N TYR A 104 27.52 -14.50 1.62
CA TYR A 104 26.45 -15.26 0.96
C TYR A 104 25.21 -14.41 0.73
N GLY A 105 24.77 -13.64 1.75
CA GLY A 105 23.49 -12.94 1.75
C GLY A 105 23.41 -11.83 0.71
N ILE A 106 24.50 -11.13 0.44
CA ILE A 106 24.51 -9.99 -0.49
C ILE A 106 24.16 -10.41 -1.92
N GLU A 107 24.50 -11.63 -2.33
CA GLU A 107 24.19 -12.13 -3.67
C GLU A 107 22.72 -12.48 -3.86
N MET A 108 21.99 -12.68 -2.76
CA MET A 108 20.56 -13.02 -2.77
C MET A 108 19.68 -11.83 -2.43
N TYR A 109 20.26 -10.76 -1.91
CA TYR A 109 19.52 -9.60 -1.37
C TYR A 109 19.31 -8.52 -2.44
N PRO A 110 18.08 -8.00 -2.60
CA PRO A 110 16.82 -8.43 -1.98
C PRO A 110 16.17 -9.60 -2.75
N ILE A 111 15.46 -10.49 -2.05
CA ILE A 111 14.60 -11.49 -2.69
C ILE A 111 13.20 -10.91 -2.89
N HIS A 112 12.72 -10.91 -4.14
CA HIS A 112 11.43 -10.38 -4.56
C HIS A 112 10.91 -11.11 -5.81
N GLY A 113 9.80 -10.68 -6.42
CA GLY A 113 9.22 -11.33 -7.59
C GLY A 113 10.17 -11.50 -8.79
N GLY A 114 11.15 -10.60 -8.97
CA GLY A 114 12.20 -10.72 -9.98
C GLY A 114 13.31 -11.71 -9.65
N SER A 115 13.33 -12.31 -8.46
CA SER A 115 14.40 -13.19 -7.98
C SER A 115 14.17 -14.68 -8.30
N LEU A 116 13.18 -15.02 -9.13
CA LEU A 116 12.93 -16.42 -9.51
C LEU A 116 14.14 -17.09 -10.20
N TYR A 117 15.04 -16.31 -10.80
CA TYR A 117 16.30 -16.83 -11.38
C TYR A 117 17.16 -17.60 -10.35
N LEU A 118 17.09 -17.24 -9.08
CA LEU A 118 17.80 -17.94 -8.00
C LEU A 118 17.36 -19.41 -7.83
N GLY A 119 16.13 -19.72 -8.22
CA GLY A 119 15.56 -21.07 -8.17
C GLY A 119 15.69 -21.89 -9.47
N HIS A 120 16.43 -21.41 -10.49
CA HIS A 120 16.53 -22.11 -11.78
C HIS A 120 17.34 -23.40 -11.74
N ASN A 121 18.16 -23.63 -10.72
CA ASN A 121 18.83 -24.89 -10.50
C ASN A 121 18.66 -25.35 -9.04
N LEU A 122 17.66 -26.17 -8.78
CA LEU A 122 17.31 -26.59 -7.43
C LEU A 122 18.40 -27.44 -6.76
N ASN A 123 19.20 -28.17 -7.53
CA ASN A 123 20.36 -28.92 -6.99
C ASN A 123 21.42 -27.95 -6.47
N TYR A 124 21.68 -26.87 -7.19
CA TYR A 124 22.58 -25.82 -6.73
C TYR A 124 22.01 -25.08 -5.51
N VAL A 125 20.71 -24.77 -5.50
CA VAL A 125 20.06 -24.17 -4.32
C VAL A 125 20.25 -25.04 -3.08
N GLN A 126 20.06 -26.34 -3.19
CA GLN A 126 20.28 -27.27 -2.07
C GLN A 126 21.75 -27.27 -1.63
N LYS A 127 22.70 -27.36 -2.56
CA LYS A 127 24.15 -27.31 -2.29
C LYS A 127 24.51 -26.05 -1.50
N LEU A 128 24.05 -24.88 -1.98
CA LEU A 128 24.35 -23.60 -1.35
C LEU A 128 23.65 -23.46 0.02
N TRP A 129 22.41 -23.91 0.13
CA TRP A 129 21.70 -23.93 1.43
C TRP A 129 22.41 -24.77 2.49
N ASP A 130 22.89 -25.96 2.13
CA ASP A 130 23.65 -26.82 3.03
C ASP A 130 24.96 -26.15 3.48
N GLU A 131 25.64 -25.48 2.55
CA GLU A 131 26.87 -24.73 2.84
C GLU A 131 26.61 -23.52 3.76
N VAL A 132 25.57 -22.75 3.48
CA VAL A 132 25.14 -21.60 4.32
C VAL A 132 24.82 -22.06 5.74
N THR A 133 24.01 -23.09 5.90
CA THR A 133 23.64 -23.61 7.24
C THR A 133 24.84 -24.09 8.03
N LYS A 134 25.79 -24.73 7.37
CA LYS A 134 27.05 -25.21 7.97
C LYS A 134 27.95 -24.06 8.39
N ASN A 135 28.11 -23.05 7.55
CA ASN A 135 29.12 -22.01 7.73
C ASN A 135 28.64 -20.85 8.61
N THR A 136 27.32 -20.59 8.65
CA THR A 136 26.76 -19.44 9.38
C THR A 136 26.11 -19.78 10.71
N GLY A 137 25.72 -21.04 10.93
CA GLY A 137 24.96 -21.44 12.11
C GLY A 137 23.53 -20.89 12.18
N ILE A 138 22.96 -20.52 11.05
CA ILE A 138 21.64 -19.86 10.95
C ILE A 138 20.49 -20.67 11.58
N LEU A 139 20.61 -21.98 11.66
CA LEU A 139 19.59 -22.85 12.26
C LEU A 139 19.60 -22.85 13.80
N SER A 140 20.61 -22.26 14.44
CA SER A 140 20.82 -22.33 15.89
C SER A 140 20.92 -20.97 16.59
N ASN A 141 20.89 -19.87 15.83
CA ASN A 141 21.05 -18.52 16.40
C ASN A 141 19.97 -17.57 15.89
N GLU A 142 18.94 -17.38 16.71
CA GLU A 142 17.80 -16.52 16.38
C GLU A 142 18.12 -15.02 16.41
N VAL A 143 18.92 -14.59 17.39
CA VAL A 143 18.99 -13.16 17.74
C VAL A 143 20.10 -12.39 17.04
N ASN A 144 20.99 -13.05 16.31
CA ASN A 144 22.06 -12.36 15.61
C ASN A 144 21.51 -11.70 14.31
N PRO A 145 21.40 -10.37 14.24
CA PRO A 145 20.84 -9.69 13.07
C PRO A 145 21.73 -9.80 11.82
N ASN A 146 23.00 -10.22 11.98
CA ASN A 146 23.93 -10.40 10.88
C ASN A 146 23.75 -11.75 10.16
N LEU A 147 22.88 -12.61 10.63
CA LEU A 147 22.63 -13.91 9.99
C LEU A 147 21.67 -13.84 8.79
N TRP A 148 21.09 -12.71 8.51
CA TRP A 148 20.24 -12.51 7.32
C TRP A 148 19.10 -13.54 7.19
N HIS A 149 18.44 -13.86 8.28
CA HIS A 149 17.40 -14.90 8.37
C HIS A 149 16.31 -14.78 7.31
N ASP A 150 15.79 -13.57 7.10
CA ASP A 150 14.77 -13.24 6.12
C ASP A 150 15.21 -13.53 4.66
N VAL A 151 16.46 -13.27 4.34
CA VAL A 151 17.04 -13.57 3.02
C VAL A 151 17.21 -15.08 2.83
N TYR A 152 17.83 -15.75 3.79
CA TYR A 152 18.14 -17.17 3.66
C TYR A 152 16.92 -18.08 3.71
N TRP A 153 15.93 -17.74 4.52
CA TRP A 153 14.68 -18.52 4.50
C TRP A 153 13.89 -18.29 3.22
N SER A 154 13.92 -17.06 2.68
CA SER A 154 13.35 -16.80 1.36
C SER A 154 14.05 -17.59 0.25
N TYR A 155 15.37 -17.74 0.35
CA TYR A 155 16.14 -18.59 -0.58
C TYR A 155 15.84 -20.08 -0.39
N ALA A 156 15.82 -20.57 0.86
CA ALA A 156 15.48 -21.96 1.16
C ALA A 156 14.08 -22.36 0.67
N ALA A 157 13.17 -21.39 0.56
CA ALA A 157 11.80 -21.64 0.07
C ALA A 157 11.74 -22.13 -1.38
N PHE A 158 12.79 -21.95 -2.18
CA PHE A 158 12.87 -22.54 -3.53
C PHE A 158 12.92 -24.06 -3.52
N ILE A 159 13.49 -24.68 -2.47
CA ILE A 159 13.64 -26.12 -2.35
C ILE A 159 12.72 -26.75 -1.30
N ASN A 160 12.41 -26.04 -0.23
CA ASN A 160 11.56 -26.54 0.86
C ASN A 160 10.78 -25.40 1.54
N PRO A 161 9.69 -24.93 0.93
CA PRO A 161 8.91 -23.82 1.46
C PRO A 161 8.26 -24.14 2.83
N ASP A 162 7.95 -25.42 3.12
CA ASP A 162 7.41 -25.83 4.42
C ASP A 162 8.45 -25.68 5.53
N GLN A 163 9.69 -26.10 5.27
CA GLN A 163 10.78 -25.91 6.22
C GLN A 163 11.10 -24.43 6.43
N ALA A 164 11.16 -23.65 5.36
CA ALA A 164 11.41 -22.22 5.43
C ALA A 164 10.33 -21.49 6.26
N LEU A 165 9.07 -21.81 6.06
CA LEU A 165 7.96 -21.25 6.85
C LEU A 165 7.98 -21.73 8.30
N SER A 166 8.38 -22.98 8.56
CA SER A 166 8.55 -23.50 9.92
C SER A 166 9.66 -22.75 10.66
N LEU A 167 10.80 -22.47 10.00
CA LEU A 167 11.90 -21.67 10.56
C LEU A 167 11.43 -20.24 10.84
N TYR A 168 10.73 -19.61 9.92
CA TYR A 168 10.15 -18.28 10.08
C TYR A 168 9.27 -18.19 11.34
N ASN A 169 8.39 -19.17 11.56
CA ASN A 169 7.50 -19.21 12.71
C ASN A 169 8.23 -19.54 14.03
N SER A 170 9.32 -20.30 13.96
CA SER A 170 10.10 -20.72 15.12
C SER A 170 11.05 -19.64 15.64
N PHE A 171 11.32 -18.60 14.86
CA PHE A 171 12.26 -17.52 15.18
C PHE A 171 11.57 -16.15 15.21
N PRO A 172 10.67 -15.88 16.16
CA PRO A 172 9.89 -14.63 16.20
C PRO A 172 10.72 -13.38 16.50
N ASN A 173 11.90 -13.55 17.15
CA ASN A 173 12.79 -12.43 17.53
C ASN A 173 13.99 -12.28 16.58
N ARG A 174 13.92 -12.84 15.38
CA ARG A 174 14.96 -12.73 14.35
C ARG A 174 15.28 -11.29 14.00
N GLY A 175 16.55 -11.03 13.75
CA GLY A 175 16.97 -9.74 13.20
C GLY A 175 16.54 -9.60 11.74
N LEU A 176 15.97 -8.46 11.39
CA LEU A 176 15.65 -8.10 10.00
C LEU A 176 16.85 -7.36 9.39
N LYS A 177 17.12 -7.59 8.12
CA LYS A 177 18.13 -6.85 7.36
C LYS A 177 17.51 -5.62 6.70
N PHE A 178 18.35 -4.64 6.35
CA PHE A 178 17.87 -3.38 5.81
C PHE A 178 17.18 -3.58 4.47
N GLY A 179 16.09 -2.86 4.24
CA GLY A 179 15.35 -2.83 3.00
C GLY A 179 14.45 -4.03 2.75
N ILE A 180 14.44 -5.02 3.65
CA ILE A 180 13.46 -6.11 3.63
C ILE A 180 12.45 -5.88 4.75
N SER A 181 11.17 -5.99 4.44
CA SER A 181 10.10 -5.97 5.43
C SER A 181 9.72 -7.39 5.84
N ASP A 182 9.34 -7.57 7.09
CA ASP A 182 8.83 -8.85 7.56
C ASP A 182 7.57 -9.30 6.80
N ALA A 183 6.76 -8.34 6.37
CA ALA A 183 5.60 -8.60 5.52
C ALA A 183 6.00 -9.21 4.15
N GLN A 184 7.06 -8.71 3.51
CA GLN A 184 7.56 -9.28 2.26
C GLN A 184 8.02 -10.71 2.45
N THR A 185 8.80 -11.00 3.50
CA THR A 185 9.24 -12.36 3.84
C THR A 185 8.04 -13.27 4.09
N TYR A 186 7.06 -12.82 4.85
CA TYR A 186 5.82 -13.55 5.10
C TYR A 186 5.11 -13.94 3.81
N TYR A 187 4.84 -12.96 2.94
CA TYR A 187 4.14 -13.22 1.68
C TYR A 187 4.95 -14.09 0.73
N TRP A 188 6.28 -13.91 0.66
CA TRP A 188 7.13 -14.75 -0.15
C TRP A 188 7.05 -16.21 0.28
N LEU A 189 7.24 -16.50 1.57
CA LEU A 189 7.21 -17.86 2.11
C LEU A 189 5.86 -18.53 1.93
N HIS A 190 4.76 -17.83 2.18
CA HIS A 190 3.41 -18.34 1.96
C HIS A 190 3.11 -18.53 0.47
N GLY A 191 3.56 -17.64 -0.40
CA GLY A 191 3.44 -17.77 -1.85
C GLY A 191 4.18 -19.01 -2.36
N MET A 192 5.45 -19.19 -1.97
CA MET A 192 6.24 -20.35 -2.35
C MET A 192 5.65 -21.66 -1.79
N LYS A 193 5.14 -21.64 -0.56
CA LYS A 193 4.42 -22.82 -0.01
C LYS A 193 3.18 -23.16 -0.82
N SER A 194 2.42 -22.18 -1.26
CA SER A 194 1.23 -22.40 -2.09
C SER A 194 1.58 -22.90 -3.48
N LEU A 195 2.62 -22.34 -4.11
CA LEU A 195 3.02 -22.67 -5.49
C LEU A 195 3.89 -23.92 -5.55
N GLY A 196 4.69 -24.18 -4.54
CA GLY A 196 5.70 -25.24 -4.55
C GLY A 196 7.02 -24.78 -5.18
N SER A 197 7.79 -25.74 -5.67
CA SER A 197 9.10 -25.50 -6.29
C SER A 197 8.96 -25.10 -7.77
N LEU A 198 9.94 -24.36 -8.28
CA LEU A 198 10.03 -24.06 -9.72
C LEU A 198 10.24 -25.36 -10.50
N LYS A 199 9.44 -25.54 -11.56
CA LYS A 199 9.54 -26.66 -12.50
C LYS A 199 10.25 -26.21 -13.78
N ASN A 200 11.58 -26.19 -13.72
CA ASN A 200 12.44 -25.60 -14.74
C ASN A 200 12.63 -26.48 -16.00
N ASP A 201 12.18 -27.72 -15.96
CA ASP A 201 12.17 -28.63 -17.12
C ASP A 201 11.02 -28.33 -18.10
N ILE A 202 10.02 -27.54 -17.67
CA ILE A 202 8.96 -27.02 -18.53
C ILE A 202 9.27 -25.56 -18.88
N THR A 203 9.55 -25.33 -20.16
CA THR A 203 9.80 -23.99 -20.73
C THR A 203 8.58 -23.48 -21.49
N SER A 204 8.56 -22.23 -21.90
CA SER A 204 7.49 -21.67 -22.73
C SER A 204 8.00 -20.86 -23.92
N ASN A 205 7.10 -20.54 -24.85
CA ASN A 205 7.35 -19.63 -25.97
C ASN A 205 7.22 -18.14 -25.57
N HIS A 206 7.04 -17.83 -24.27
CA HIS A 206 6.79 -16.48 -23.78
C HIS A 206 7.81 -16.10 -22.70
N PRO A 207 8.44 -14.88 -22.77
CA PRO A 207 9.55 -14.53 -21.89
C PRO A 207 9.13 -14.26 -20.42
N ILE A 208 7.87 -13.91 -20.19
CA ILE A 208 7.36 -13.63 -18.84
C ILE A 208 6.40 -14.74 -18.44
N SER A 209 6.96 -15.86 -18.03
CA SER A 209 6.23 -17.03 -17.56
C SER A 209 7.04 -17.81 -16.53
N ALA A 210 6.34 -18.61 -15.73
CA ALA A 210 6.94 -19.56 -14.80
C ALA A 210 6.04 -20.78 -14.63
N VAL A 211 6.64 -21.91 -14.27
CA VAL A 211 5.91 -23.14 -13.90
C VAL A 211 6.36 -23.58 -12.51
N PHE A 212 5.40 -23.98 -11.71
CA PHE A 212 5.62 -24.46 -10.34
C PHE A 212 5.00 -25.85 -10.18
N GLU A 213 5.57 -26.64 -9.26
CA GLU A 213 5.10 -27.98 -8.92
C GLU A 213 4.97 -28.13 -7.41
N ASN A 214 3.78 -28.48 -6.94
CA ASN A 214 3.49 -28.75 -5.54
C ASN A 214 2.81 -30.11 -5.42
N GLY A 215 3.59 -31.14 -5.13
CA GLY A 215 3.12 -32.53 -5.20
C GLY A 215 2.73 -32.90 -6.64
N ASP A 216 1.48 -33.28 -6.84
CA ASP A 216 0.94 -33.63 -8.16
C ASP A 216 0.35 -32.43 -8.91
N GLU A 217 0.31 -31.25 -8.30
CA GLU A 217 -0.26 -30.04 -8.87
C GLU A 217 0.80 -29.23 -9.63
N ILE A 218 0.56 -28.97 -10.93
CA ILE A 218 1.39 -28.09 -11.74
C ILE A 218 0.67 -26.78 -11.95
N THR A 219 1.35 -25.67 -11.59
CA THR A 219 0.85 -24.30 -11.78
C THR A 219 1.61 -23.61 -12.90
N TYR A 220 0.91 -23.23 -13.96
CA TYR A 220 1.42 -22.42 -15.05
C TYR A 220 1.03 -20.97 -14.82
N VAL A 221 1.96 -20.04 -15.00
CA VAL A 221 1.72 -18.61 -14.87
C VAL A 221 2.35 -17.88 -16.05
N ALA A 222 1.64 -16.94 -16.64
CA ALA A 222 2.21 -16.05 -17.66
C ALA A 222 1.58 -14.66 -17.58
N HIS A 223 2.36 -13.63 -17.91
CA HIS A 223 1.92 -12.24 -18.03
C HIS A 223 1.95 -11.80 -19.49
N ASN A 224 0.81 -11.39 -20.02
CA ASN A 224 0.67 -10.87 -21.37
C ASN A 224 0.76 -9.34 -21.37
N TYR A 225 1.79 -8.80 -21.99
CA TYR A 225 2.02 -7.35 -22.14
C TYR A 225 1.49 -6.77 -23.46
N SER A 226 0.86 -7.58 -24.31
CA SER A 226 0.28 -7.13 -25.58
C SER A 226 -1.17 -6.66 -25.43
N ASP A 227 -1.69 -5.98 -26.46
CA ASP A 227 -3.07 -5.46 -26.50
C ASP A 227 -4.10 -6.49 -26.98
N ILE A 228 -3.65 -7.72 -27.25
CA ILE A 228 -4.52 -8.83 -27.68
C ILE A 228 -4.28 -10.04 -26.77
N THR A 229 -5.27 -10.92 -26.70
CA THR A 229 -5.11 -12.21 -26.01
C THR A 229 -3.97 -13.01 -26.65
N ASN A 230 -3.11 -13.58 -25.81
CA ASN A 230 -1.96 -14.38 -26.22
C ASN A 230 -2.12 -15.83 -25.73
N GLU A 231 -1.80 -16.80 -26.57
CA GLU A 231 -1.69 -18.19 -26.17
C GLU A 231 -0.22 -18.53 -25.86
N VAL A 232 0.05 -18.76 -24.58
CA VAL A 232 1.37 -19.17 -24.10
C VAL A 232 1.44 -20.69 -24.15
N ILE A 233 2.36 -21.21 -24.96
CA ILE A 233 2.55 -22.65 -25.20
C ILE A 233 3.75 -23.11 -24.36
N PHE A 234 3.53 -24.09 -23.52
CA PHE A 234 4.56 -24.72 -22.70
C PHE A 234 5.09 -25.98 -23.35
N SER A 235 6.34 -26.36 -23.03
CA SER A 235 7.06 -27.44 -23.69
C SER A 235 6.47 -28.84 -23.47
N ASP A 236 5.65 -29.01 -22.45
CA ASP A 236 4.88 -30.24 -22.18
C ASP A 236 3.56 -30.31 -22.94
N GLY A 237 3.22 -29.25 -23.70
CA GLY A 237 2.03 -29.16 -24.52
C GLY A 237 0.86 -28.44 -23.88
N PHE A 238 0.98 -27.96 -22.62
CA PHE A 238 -0.04 -27.14 -22.00
C PHE A 238 -0.13 -25.78 -22.71
N ILE A 239 -1.37 -25.29 -22.91
CA ILE A 239 -1.64 -23.96 -23.51
C ILE A 239 -2.41 -23.13 -22.51
N LEU A 240 -1.86 -21.95 -22.16
CA LEU A 240 -2.49 -20.97 -21.29
C LEU A 240 -2.95 -19.77 -22.12
N SER A 241 -4.25 -19.52 -22.16
CA SER A 241 -4.80 -18.30 -22.76
C SER A 241 -4.69 -17.15 -21.78
N VAL A 242 -3.96 -16.11 -22.17
CA VAL A 242 -3.70 -14.94 -21.31
C VAL A 242 -4.33 -13.71 -21.95
N PRO A 243 -5.36 -13.11 -21.34
CA PRO A 243 -6.00 -11.91 -21.87
C PRO A 243 -5.01 -10.74 -22.05
N ALA A 244 -5.39 -9.77 -22.86
CA ALA A 244 -4.58 -8.56 -23.10
C ALA A 244 -4.25 -7.83 -21.78
N ARG A 245 -3.00 -7.40 -21.64
CA ARG A 245 -2.51 -6.59 -20.49
C ARG A 245 -2.79 -7.23 -19.12
N SER A 246 -2.81 -8.56 -19.03
CA SER A 246 -3.14 -9.29 -17.82
C SER A 246 -2.17 -10.44 -17.52
N MET A 247 -2.32 -11.02 -16.36
CA MET A 247 -1.71 -12.27 -15.95
C MET A 247 -2.78 -13.37 -15.91
N ALA A 248 -2.40 -14.59 -16.28
CA ALA A 248 -3.24 -15.77 -16.13
C ALA A 248 -2.48 -16.93 -15.50
N THR A 249 -3.22 -17.85 -14.93
CA THR A 249 -2.75 -19.13 -14.38
C THR A 249 -3.81 -20.20 -14.63
N ASN A 250 -3.41 -21.48 -14.60
CA ASN A 250 -4.34 -22.60 -14.63
C ASN A 250 -4.99 -22.90 -13.29
N ARG A 251 -4.63 -22.17 -12.23
CA ARG A 251 -5.32 -22.30 -10.93
C ARG A 251 -6.66 -21.58 -10.95
N ASP A 252 -7.63 -22.18 -10.33
CA ASP A 252 -8.85 -21.48 -9.96
C ASP A 252 -8.48 -20.42 -8.90
N VAL A 253 -8.52 -19.16 -9.29
CA VAL A 253 -8.34 -18.05 -8.36
C VAL A 253 -9.68 -17.90 -7.63
N GLU A 254 -9.69 -18.20 -6.33
CA GLU A 254 -10.87 -17.96 -5.51
C GLU A 254 -11.28 -16.49 -5.62
N VAL A 255 -12.51 -16.28 -6.07
CA VAL A 255 -13.05 -14.93 -6.18
C VAL A 255 -13.34 -14.42 -4.78
N SER A 256 -12.85 -13.25 -4.46
CA SER A 256 -13.18 -12.55 -3.21
C SER A 256 -13.50 -11.10 -3.47
N GLY A 257 -14.24 -10.48 -2.56
CA GLY A 257 -14.59 -9.07 -2.65
C GLY A 257 -14.72 -8.45 -1.26
N VAL A 258 -14.25 -7.22 -1.12
CA VAL A 258 -14.37 -6.43 0.12
C VAL A 258 -15.04 -5.11 -0.22
N ILE A 259 -16.21 -4.85 0.41
CA ILE A 259 -16.90 -3.56 0.29
C ILE A 259 -16.38 -2.59 1.35
N SER A 260 -16.23 -1.34 0.96
CA SER A 260 -15.92 -0.20 1.81
C SER A 260 -16.78 1.01 1.45
N SER A 261 -16.81 2.01 2.32
CA SER A 261 -17.49 3.28 2.09
C SER A 261 -16.53 4.43 2.37
N ASN A 262 -16.70 5.54 1.64
CA ASN A 262 -15.96 6.78 1.92
C ASN A 262 -16.32 7.36 3.29
N PHE A 263 -17.57 7.16 3.75
CA PHE A 263 -18.04 7.56 5.06
C PHE A 263 -18.92 6.47 5.69
N TYR A 264 -18.83 6.32 7.01
CA TYR A 264 -19.66 5.40 7.79
C TYR A 264 -20.78 6.09 8.57
N GLN A 265 -20.97 7.38 8.28
CA GLN A 265 -22.05 8.23 8.82
C GLN A 265 -22.57 9.12 7.69
N ALA A 266 -23.87 9.40 7.69
CA ALA A 266 -24.51 10.30 6.75
C ALA A 266 -25.70 11.02 7.41
N TYR A 267 -26.07 12.18 6.89
CA TYR A 267 -27.31 12.85 7.30
C TYR A 267 -28.51 12.24 6.58
N ASN A 268 -29.70 12.43 7.13
CA ASN A 268 -30.95 11.99 6.54
C ASN A 268 -31.18 12.62 5.16
N GLY A 269 -31.35 11.79 4.13
CA GLY A 269 -31.39 12.23 2.73
C GLY A 269 -30.02 12.44 2.07
N GLY A 270 -28.92 12.22 2.79
CA GLY A 270 -27.57 12.28 2.27
C GLY A 270 -27.18 11.05 1.45
N SER A 271 -25.90 10.99 1.03
CA SER A 271 -25.34 9.91 0.23
C SER A 271 -23.99 9.45 0.74
N VAL A 272 -23.58 8.23 0.38
CA VAL A 272 -22.23 7.70 0.53
C VAL A 272 -21.78 7.04 -0.77
N GLU A 273 -20.47 7.03 -0.99
CA GLU A 273 -19.86 6.30 -2.09
C GLU A 273 -19.36 4.95 -1.58
N LEU A 274 -19.71 3.89 -2.27
CA LEU A 274 -19.34 2.52 -1.99
C LEU A 274 -18.33 2.04 -3.02
N THR A 275 -17.29 1.34 -2.57
CA THR A 275 -16.28 0.72 -3.43
C THR A 275 -16.17 -0.75 -3.09
N VAL A 276 -15.99 -1.60 -4.10
CA VAL A 276 -15.70 -3.02 -3.91
C VAL A 276 -14.36 -3.36 -4.53
N ASP A 277 -13.40 -3.72 -3.67
CA ASP A 277 -12.14 -4.30 -4.10
C ASP A 277 -12.35 -5.79 -4.37
N VAL A 278 -12.12 -6.20 -5.61
CA VAL A 278 -12.35 -7.58 -6.06
C VAL A 278 -11.04 -8.23 -6.48
N THR A 279 -10.81 -9.46 -6.03
CA THR A 279 -9.78 -10.36 -6.55
C THR A 279 -10.42 -11.56 -7.21
N GLY A 280 -9.77 -12.12 -8.22
CA GLY A 280 -10.27 -13.28 -8.96
C GLY A 280 -10.36 -13.05 -10.45
N LEU A 281 -10.78 -14.08 -11.18
CA LEU A 281 -10.90 -14.08 -12.63
C LEU A 281 -12.37 -14.18 -13.04
N ASN A 282 -12.65 -13.81 -14.29
CA ASN A 282 -13.97 -13.95 -14.91
C ASN A 282 -15.10 -13.18 -14.19
N ILE A 283 -14.75 -12.06 -13.56
CA ILE A 283 -15.73 -11.17 -12.96
C ILE A 283 -16.57 -10.56 -14.06
N THR A 284 -17.89 -10.72 -13.97
CA THR A 284 -18.84 -10.20 -14.96
C THR A 284 -19.41 -8.84 -14.54
N HIS A 285 -19.75 -8.69 -13.25
CA HIS A 285 -20.27 -7.45 -12.68
C HIS A 285 -20.34 -7.56 -11.15
N VAL A 286 -20.60 -6.42 -10.52
CA VAL A 286 -20.83 -6.30 -9.07
C VAL A 286 -22.19 -5.64 -8.83
N GLU A 287 -23.06 -6.30 -8.08
CA GLU A 287 -24.31 -5.72 -7.58
C GLU A 287 -24.14 -5.18 -6.17
N PHE A 288 -24.55 -3.96 -5.94
CA PHE A 288 -24.54 -3.30 -4.63
C PHE A 288 -25.92 -3.37 -3.97
N TYR A 289 -25.92 -3.63 -2.67
CA TYR A 289 -27.14 -3.82 -1.88
C TYR A 289 -27.17 -2.86 -0.68
N ASN A 290 -28.35 -2.32 -0.38
CA ASN A 290 -28.67 -1.61 0.85
C ASN A 290 -29.85 -2.32 1.53
N ASN A 291 -29.68 -2.78 2.79
CA ASN A 291 -30.71 -3.46 3.58
C ASN A 291 -31.36 -4.64 2.83
N GLY A 292 -30.62 -5.32 1.96
CA GLY A 292 -31.11 -6.44 1.17
C GLY A 292 -31.71 -6.11 -0.20
N GLU A 293 -31.90 -4.82 -0.52
CA GLU A 293 -32.39 -4.37 -1.81
C GLU A 293 -31.23 -3.95 -2.72
N VAL A 294 -31.30 -4.28 -4.01
CA VAL A 294 -30.30 -3.87 -5.02
C VAL A 294 -30.41 -2.37 -5.25
N ILE A 295 -29.29 -1.67 -5.12
CA ILE A 295 -29.22 -0.23 -5.38
C ILE A 295 -28.54 0.10 -6.70
N SER A 296 -27.59 -0.72 -7.15
CA SER A 296 -26.91 -0.54 -8.43
C SER A 296 -26.23 -1.82 -8.91
N ASN A 297 -25.80 -1.79 -10.18
CA ASN A 297 -25.01 -2.80 -10.84
C ASN A 297 -23.89 -2.12 -11.63
N ASP A 298 -22.63 -2.54 -11.37
CA ASP A 298 -21.44 -2.02 -12.06
C ASP A 298 -20.74 -3.16 -12.82
N ASN A 299 -20.53 -2.97 -14.12
CA ASN A 299 -19.98 -3.97 -15.04
C ASN A 299 -18.48 -3.78 -15.32
N SER A 300 -17.84 -2.79 -14.70
CA SER A 300 -16.45 -2.42 -15.01
C SER A 300 -15.65 -2.05 -13.77
N SER A 301 -14.45 -2.61 -13.65
CA SER A 301 -13.50 -2.21 -12.60
C SER A 301 -12.91 -0.80 -12.90
N PRO A 302 -12.70 0.05 -11.88
CA PRO A 302 -12.99 -0.17 -10.45
C PRO A 302 -14.49 -0.15 -10.14
N TYR A 303 -14.96 -1.11 -9.32
CA TYR A 303 -16.37 -1.24 -9.00
C TYR A 303 -16.79 -0.26 -7.91
N PHE A 304 -17.75 0.62 -8.23
CA PHE A 304 -18.26 1.61 -7.29
C PHE A 304 -19.75 1.88 -7.45
N SER A 305 -20.37 2.46 -6.45
CA SER A 305 -21.77 2.90 -6.45
C SER A 305 -21.98 4.07 -5.53
N SER A 306 -22.90 4.98 -5.87
CA SER A 306 -23.48 5.94 -4.94
C SER A 306 -24.74 5.37 -4.32
N ALA A 307 -24.85 5.46 -2.99
CA ALA A 307 -26.09 5.20 -2.27
C ALA A 307 -26.68 6.53 -1.81
N ASP A 308 -27.71 6.99 -2.52
CA ASP A 308 -28.31 8.31 -2.35
C ASP A 308 -29.61 8.27 -1.54
N ASN A 309 -30.04 9.41 -1.00
CA ASN A 309 -31.28 9.59 -0.25
C ASN A 309 -31.43 8.61 0.93
N LEU A 310 -30.39 8.45 1.69
CA LEU A 310 -30.35 7.52 2.82
C LEU A 310 -31.38 7.88 3.88
N SER A 311 -32.12 6.88 4.35
CA SER A 311 -33.13 7.05 5.42
C SER A 311 -32.51 6.94 6.81
N LEU A 312 -33.12 7.56 7.81
CA LEU A 312 -32.71 7.50 9.21
C LEU A 312 -32.49 6.06 9.70
N GLY A 313 -31.46 5.89 10.55
CA GLY A 313 -31.10 4.62 11.16
C GLY A 313 -29.90 3.94 10.50
N ASN A 314 -29.59 2.75 10.93
CA ASN A 314 -28.47 1.98 10.39
C ASN A 314 -28.82 1.42 9.02
N GLN A 315 -28.00 1.74 8.04
CA GLN A 315 -28.07 1.20 6.67
C GLN A 315 -26.97 0.15 6.53
N SER A 316 -27.35 -1.07 6.14
CA SER A 316 -26.42 -2.19 5.95
C SER A 316 -26.12 -2.38 4.47
N PHE A 317 -24.86 -2.22 4.09
CA PHE A 317 -24.40 -2.40 2.71
C PHE A 317 -23.57 -3.66 2.58
N TYR A 318 -23.77 -4.36 1.48
CA TYR A 318 -22.91 -5.45 1.00
C TYR A 318 -22.98 -5.49 -0.54
N ALA A 319 -22.11 -6.28 -1.15
CA ALA A 319 -22.14 -6.49 -2.59
C ALA A 319 -22.12 -7.99 -2.94
N LYS A 320 -22.60 -8.31 -4.13
CA LYS A 320 -22.40 -9.61 -4.78
C LYS A 320 -21.49 -9.43 -5.97
N VAL A 321 -20.41 -10.19 -6.00
CA VAL A 321 -19.47 -10.25 -7.11
C VAL A 321 -19.83 -11.45 -7.97
N TYR A 322 -20.27 -11.22 -9.19
CA TYR A 322 -20.71 -12.25 -10.13
C TYR A 322 -19.59 -12.71 -11.05
N THR A 323 -19.56 -13.99 -11.30
CA THR A 323 -18.69 -14.65 -12.28
C THR A 323 -19.52 -15.44 -13.28
N SER A 324 -18.87 -16.11 -14.23
CA SER A 324 -19.54 -17.07 -15.14
C SER A 324 -20.23 -18.23 -14.39
N ASP A 325 -19.71 -18.60 -13.21
CA ASP A 325 -20.07 -19.83 -12.48
C ASP A 325 -20.98 -19.59 -11.26
N GLY A 326 -21.28 -18.30 -10.96
CA GLY A 326 -22.11 -17.93 -9.83
C GLY A 326 -21.75 -16.58 -9.22
N PHE A 327 -21.93 -16.42 -7.93
CA PHE A 327 -21.55 -15.21 -7.23
C PHE A 327 -21.01 -15.51 -5.82
N ILE A 328 -20.20 -14.59 -5.31
CA ILE A 328 -19.82 -14.52 -3.90
C ILE A 328 -20.43 -13.27 -3.26
N VAL A 329 -20.53 -13.25 -1.94
CA VAL A 329 -21.01 -12.11 -1.16
C VAL A 329 -19.82 -11.51 -0.39
N THR A 330 -19.67 -10.19 -0.43
CA THR A 330 -18.65 -9.47 0.33
C THR A 330 -18.94 -9.45 1.83
N ASN A 331 -18.03 -8.88 2.63
CA ASN A 331 -18.37 -8.44 3.99
C ASN A 331 -19.56 -7.47 3.95
N SER A 332 -20.19 -7.23 5.10
CA SER A 332 -21.17 -6.16 5.28
C SER A 332 -20.55 -5.00 6.05
N ILE A 333 -20.92 -3.78 5.66
CA ILE A 333 -20.60 -2.55 6.39
C ILE A 333 -21.89 -1.86 6.84
N THR A 334 -21.80 -1.05 7.88
CA THR A 334 -22.93 -0.26 8.38
C THR A 334 -22.62 1.23 8.27
N VAL A 335 -23.55 1.98 7.68
CA VAL A 335 -23.54 3.45 7.69
C VAL A 335 -24.66 3.91 8.61
N THR A 336 -24.34 4.71 9.61
CA THR A 336 -25.33 5.30 10.54
C THR A 336 -25.86 6.59 9.96
N VAL A 337 -27.14 6.67 9.69
CA VAL A 337 -27.84 7.86 9.18
C VAL A 337 -28.60 8.54 10.29
N GLY A 338 -28.25 9.79 10.56
CA GLY A 338 -28.84 10.59 11.62
C GLY A 338 -29.30 11.96 11.13
N GLU A 339 -29.76 12.80 12.07
CA GLU A 339 -30.07 14.19 11.82
C GLU A 339 -29.02 15.10 12.42
N GLN A 340 -28.67 16.13 11.66
CA GLN A 340 -27.95 17.27 12.21
C GLN A 340 -28.91 18.13 13.02
N LYS A 341 -28.52 18.56 14.20
CA LYS A 341 -29.36 19.35 15.11
C LYS A 341 -28.61 20.51 15.72
N ALA A 342 -29.34 21.60 15.89
CA ALA A 342 -28.85 22.73 16.64
C ALA A 342 -28.38 22.31 18.04
N PHE A 343 -27.16 22.68 18.44
CA PHE A 343 -26.55 22.29 19.71
C PHE A 343 -27.42 22.61 20.92
N LEU A 344 -28.09 23.75 20.93
CA LEU A 344 -28.99 24.17 22.04
C LEU A 344 -30.43 23.63 21.92
N GLY A 345 -30.67 22.67 21.00
CA GLY A 345 -31.98 22.06 20.78
C GLY A 345 -32.98 22.95 20.02
N SER A 346 -32.57 24.15 19.61
CA SER A 346 -33.35 25.07 18.79
C SER A 346 -32.44 25.97 17.96
N PRO A 347 -32.90 26.43 16.78
CA PRO A 347 -32.14 27.34 15.95
C PRO A 347 -31.73 28.62 16.66
N THR A 348 -30.51 29.08 16.44
CA THR A 348 -30.05 30.39 16.95
C THR A 348 -30.74 31.51 16.18
N ILE A 349 -31.39 32.42 16.91
CA ILE A 349 -32.13 33.55 16.28
C ILE A 349 -31.14 34.62 15.83
N ILE A 350 -31.25 35.06 14.59
CA ILE A 350 -30.47 36.16 14.02
C ILE A 350 -31.44 37.33 13.68
N PRO A 351 -31.15 38.58 14.09
CA PRO A 351 -29.97 39.04 14.80
C PRO A 351 -29.89 38.57 16.26
N GLY A 352 -28.69 38.17 16.67
CA GLY A 352 -28.44 37.62 18.00
C GLY A 352 -26.99 37.31 18.23
N VAL A 353 -26.67 36.58 19.28
CA VAL A 353 -25.32 36.13 19.61
C VAL A 353 -25.19 34.63 19.27
N LEU A 354 -24.19 34.29 18.46
CA LEU A 354 -23.79 32.95 18.14
C LEU A 354 -22.42 32.67 18.76
N TYR A 355 -22.33 31.70 19.66
CA TYR A 355 -21.04 31.23 20.18
C TYR A 355 -20.43 30.19 19.21
N ALA A 356 -19.16 30.35 18.86
CA ALA A 356 -18.49 29.49 17.91
C ALA A 356 -18.50 28.02 18.33
N GLY A 357 -18.35 27.71 19.61
CA GLY A 357 -18.42 26.33 20.11
C GLY A 357 -19.82 25.70 20.14
N ASN A 358 -20.87 26.47 19.81
CA ASN A 358 -22.25 25.96 19.73
C ASN A 358 -22.65 25.52 18.33
N PHE A 359 -21.68 25.06 17.56
CA PHE A 359 -21.95 24.43 16.23
C PHE A 359 -22.83 23.19 16.41
N ASP A 360 -23.55 22.84 15.38
CA ASP A 360 -24.50 21.75 15.37
C ASP A 360 -23.85 20.43 15.74
N PHE A 361 -24.63 19.45 16.13
CA PHE A 361 -24.16 18.09 16.39
C PHE A 361 -24.93 17.09 15.52
N PHE A 362 -24.36 15.91 15.37
CA PHE A 362 -24.95 14.80 14.63
C PHE A 362 -25.50 13.74 15.59
N GLU A 363 -26.80 13.42 15.49
CA GLU A 363 -27.41 12.40 16.36
C GLU A 363 -26.89 10.99 16.12
N GLY A 364 -26.31 10.70 14.94
CA GLY A 364 -25.75 9.39 14.58
C GLY A 364 -24.37 9.12 15.14
N GLY A 365 -23.75 10.05 15.87
CA GLY A 365 -22.40 9.89 16.43
C GLY A 365 -21.51 11.12 16.27
N LEU A 366 -20.29 10.90 15.78
CA LEU A 366 -19.32 11.98 15.54
C LEU A 366 -19.76 12.85 14.37
N GLY A 367 -19.77 14.17 14.54
CA GLY A 367 -20.21 15.13 13.52
C GLY A 367 -19.22 15.42 12.39
N GLN A 368 -18.06 14.77 12.37
CA GLN A 368 -17.00 14.98 11.37
C GLN A 368 -17.51 14.73 9.95
N ASN A 369 -17.29 15.67 9.04
CA ASN A 369 -17.81 15.71 7.66
C ASN A 369 -19.36 15.80 7.54
N ILE A 370 -20.05 16.08 8.65
CA ILE A 370 -21.52 16.23 8.66
C ILE A 370 -21.93 17.59 9.22
N SER A 371 -21.59 17.89 10.47
CA SER A 371 -21.87 19.17 11.13
C SER A 371 -20.61 20.03 11.32
N TYR A 372 -19.46 19.46 11.05
CA TYR A 372 -18.18 20.16 11.03
C TYR A 372 -17.12 19.35 10.29
N TYR A 373 -16.01 19.99 9.99
CA TYR A 373 -14.76 19.33 9.60
C TYR A 373 -13.60 19.91 10.41
N ASP A 374 -12.86 19.05 11.07
CA ASP A 374 -11.63 19.36 11.79
C ASP A 374 -10.48 18.52 11.22
N THR A 375 -9.29 19.09 11.11
CA THR A 375 -8.12 18.43 10.52
C THR A 375 -7.40 17.53 11.52
N THR A 376 -7.71 17.62 12.79
CA THR A 376 -7.14 16.83 13.89
C THR A 376 -8.18 15.94 14.55
N GLN A 377 -7.72 14.88 15.20
CA GLN A 377 -8.62 14.00 15.95
C GLN A 377 -8.60 14.35 17.43
N GLY A 378 -9.80 14.51 17.97
CA GLY A 378 -9.98 14.83 19.38
C GLY A 378 -9.90 16.33 19.68
N ASN A 379 -10.53 16.74 20.76
CA ASN A 379 -10.67 18.13 21.17
C ASN A 379 -9.50 18.52 22.10
N SER A 380 -8.55 19.31 21.63
CA SER A 380 -7.42 19.84 22.42
C SER A 380 -7.87 20.83 23.49
N GLY A 381 -9.07 21.40 23.36
CA GLY A 381 -9.66 22.29 24.36
C GLY A 381 -10.02 21.61 25.69
N LEU A 382 -10.03 20.28 25.75
CA LEU A 382 -10.33 19.50 26.97
C LEU A 382 -9.32 19.73 28.09
N GLU A 383 -8.13 20.19 27.83
CA GLU A 383 -7.15 20.60 28.82
C GLU A 383 -7.67 21.81 29.66
N TYR A 384 -8.60 22.58 29.09
CA TYR A 384 -9.15 23.82 29.71
C TYR A 384 -10.60 23.66 30.15
N GLY A 385 -11.21 22.49 30.00
CA GLY A 385 -12.58 22.19 30.41
C GLY A 385 -13.22 21.04 29.65
N ASN A 386 -14.18 20.36 30.27
CA ASN A 386 -14.86 19.22 29.68
C ASN A 386 -16.10 19.67 28.87
N PHE A 387 -15.88 20.27 27.70
CA PHE A 387 -16.95 20.70 26.80
C PHE A 387 -16.82 19.99 25.45
N ARG A 388 -17.89 19.40 24.99
CA ARG A 388 -17.95 18.61 23.74
C ARG A 388 -16.81 17.53 23.60
N PRO A 389 -16.64 16.63 24.59
CA PRO A 389 -15.47 15.76 24.69
C PRO A 389 -15.42 14.66 23.63
N ASN A 390 -16.52 14.43 22.93
CA ASN A 390 -16.63 13.38 21.90
C ASN A 390 -16.58 13.93 20.47
N GLU A 391 -16.25 15.22 20.32
CA GLU A 391 -16.10 15.88 19.02
C GLU A 391 -14.62 16.09 18.71
N TYR A 392 -14.29 16.37 17.44
CA TYR A 392 -12.90 16.66 17.05
C TYR A 392 -12.56 18.14 17.16
N VAL A 393 -13.56 19.01 16.99
CA VAL A 393 -13.37 20.47 17.06
C VAL A 393 -12.79 20.88 18.41
N ASP A 394 -11.74 21.67 18.37
CA ASP A 394 -11.04 22.18 19.56
C ASP A 394 -11.84 23.31 20.21
N VAL A 395 -12.60 22.98 21.23
CA VAL A 395 -13.53 23.91 21.90
C VAL A 395 -13.18 24.12 23.37
N VAL A 396 -13.16 25.37 23.78
CA VAL A 396 -13.06 25.78 25.18
C VAL A 396 -14.35 26.47 25.56
N ASN A 397 -14.89 26.15 26.75
CA ASN A 397 -16.02 26.86 27.33
C ASN A 397 -15.60 27.51 28.65
N ASP A 398 -15.44 28.79 28.64
CA ASP A 398 -14.99 29.60 29.77
C ASP A 398 -16.00 30.69 30.14
N SER A 399 -15.60 31.70 30.96
CA SER A 399 -16.46 32.83 31.35
C SER A 399 -16.91 33.69 30.16
N GLU A 400 -16.27 33.60 29.03
CA GLU A 400 -16.55 34.33 27.80
C GLU A 400 -17.49 33.58 26.85
N GLY A 401 -17.80 32.32 27.15
CA GLY A 401 -18.64 31.41 26.38
C GLY A 401 -17.88 30.33 25.66
N ALA A 402 -18.59 29.56 24.84
CA ALA A 402 -17.99 28.49 24.05
C ALA A 402 -17.26 29.06 22.83
N ASN A 403 -15.95 28.98 22.83
CA ASN A 403 -15.07 29.44 21.74
C ASN A 403 -14.31 28.29 21.09
N VAL A 404 -13.88 28.45 19.83
CA VAL A 404 -13.13 27.48 19.05
C VAL A 404 -11.69 27.97 18.90
N GLY A 405 -10.74 27.09 19.11
CA GLY A 405 -9.30 27.35 18.99
C GLY A 405 -8.61 26.40 18.03
N TRP A 406 -7.27 26.48 17.93
CA TRP A 406 -6.39 25.66 17.08
C TRP A 406 -6.80 25.53 15.61
N ILE A 407 -7.53 26.51 15.09
CA ILE A 407 -8.15 26.51 13.77
C ILE A 407 -7.10 26.41 12.66
N GLU A 408 -7.26 25.44 11.78
CA GLU A 408 -6.42 25.22 10.61
C GLU A 408 -7.16 25.47 9.29
N ALA A 409 -6.42 25.56 8.21
CA ALA A 409 -7.01 25.81 6.89
C ALA A 409 -7.83 24.60 6.40
N GLY A 410 -9.03 24.86 5.91
CA GLY A 410 -9.96 23.84 5.39
C GLY A 410 -11.02 23.39 6.40
N GLU A 411 -10.91 23.79 7.66
CA GLU A 411 -11.91 23.49 8.69
C GLU A 411 -13.17 24.31 8.51
N TRP A 412 -14.30 23.73 8.88
CA TRP A 412 -15.60 24.40 8.82
C TRP A 412 -16.53 23.90 9.93
N LEU A 413 -17.50 24.76 10.29
CA LEU A 413 -18.52 24.50 11.32
C LEU A 413 -19.89 24.90 10.77
N GLU A 414 -20.92 24.11 11.06
CA GLU A 414 -22.29 24.41 10.70
C GLU A 414 -23.15 24.80 11.90
N TYR A 415 -24.11 25.67 11.66
CA TYR A 415 -25.03 26.18 12.68
C TYR A 415 -26.43 26.26 12.11
N THR A 416 -27.40 25.67 12.77
CA THR A 416 -28.81 25.88 12.45
C THR A 416 -29.26 27.23 13.02
N ILE A 417 -29.65 28.14 12.14
CA ILE A 417 -30.08 29.50 12.48
C ILE A 417 -31.52 29.77 12.04
N ASN A 418 -32.16 30.72 12.71
CA ASN A 418 -33.47 31.29 12.30
C ASN A 418 -33.31 32.80 12.07
N VAL A 419 -33.37 33.20 10.83
CA VAL A 419 -33.24 34.61 10.40
C VAL A 419 -34.58 35.32 10.57
N GLY A 420 -34.68 36.14 11.59
CA GLY A 420 -35.92 36.85 11.94
C GLY A 420 -36.30 38.01 11.01
N GLN A 421 -35.34 38.53 10.22
CA GLN A 421 -35.55 39.61 9.25
C GLN A 421 -34.65 39.43 8.07
N THR A 422 -35.19 39.57 6.88
CA THR A 422 -34.42 39.57 5.61
C THR A 422 -33.69 40.90 5.45
N GLY A 423 -32.41 40.86 5.08
CA GLY A 423 -31.63 42.08 4.82
C GLY A 423 -30.14 41.89 5.03
N TYR A 424 -29.42 43.02 5.04
CA TYR A 424 -27.99 43.03 5.32
C TYR A 424 -27.75 43.14 6.79
N TYR A 425 -26.78 42.37 7.25
CA TYR A 425 -26.35 42.33 8.65
C TYR A 425 -24.96 42.91 8.83
N GLN A 426 -24.69 43.42 10.03
CA GLN A 426 -23.38 43.70 10.52
C GLN A 426 -23.00 42.58 11.50
N MET A 427 -21.86 41.93 11.23
CA MET A 427 -21.32 40.94 12.14
C MET A 427 -20.20 41.55 13.00
N ASN A 428 -20.31 41.41 14.29
CA ASN A 428 -19.27 41.76 15.22
C ASN A 428 -18.56 40.48 15.67
N PHE A 429 -17.42 40.19 15.03
CA PHE A 429 -16.64 38.96 15.24
C PHE A 429 -15.63 39.16 16.35
N ARG A 430 -15.81 38.42 17.47
CA ARG A 430 -14.92 38.45 18.62
C ARG A 430 -13.87 37.35 18.51
N TYR A 431 -12.60 37.70 18.66
CA TYR A 431 -11.48 36.79 18.49
C TYR A 431 -10.27 37.16 19.36
N ALA A 432 -9.37 36.18 19.54
CA ALA A 432 -8.02 36.35 20.05
C ALA A 432 -7.02 35.66 19.12
N SER A 433 -5.86 36.25 18.87
CA SER A 433 -4.84 35.66 18.00
C SER A 433 -3.45 36.20 18.35
N ASN A 434 -2.47 35.29 18.43
CA ASN A 434 -1.05 35.63 18.49
C ASN A 434 -0.37 35.56 17.11
N LYS A 435 -1.10 35.17 16.06
CA LYS A 435 -0.59 35.16 14.68
C LYS A 435 -0.74 36.55 14.05
N SER A 436 0.21 36.93 13.19
CA SER A 436 0.18 38.22 12.49
C SER A 436 -1.05 38.39 11.60
N VAL A 437 -1.52 37.31 10.99
CA VAL A 437 -2.75 37.22 10.18
C VAL A 437 -3.42 35.90 10.45
N GLY A 438 -4.76 35.90 10.64
CA GLY A 438 -5.64 34.74 10.69
C GLY A 438 -6.70 34.81 9.59
N GLY A 439 -7.05 33.70 9.00
CA GLY A 439 -7.94 33.61 7.85
C GLY A 439 -7.20 33.44 6.52
N PRO A 440 -7.86 33.61 5.33
CA PRO A 440 -9.25 34.09 5.24
C PRO A 440 -10.28 33.05 5.67
N PHE A 441 -11.43 33.53 6.15
CA PHE A 441 -12.63 32.74 6.39
C PHE A 441 -13.85 33.48 5.81
N TYR A 442 -14.94 32.77 5.61
CA TYR A 442 -16.18 33.34 5.07
C TYR A 442 -17.40 32.63 5.65
N LEU A 443 -18.59 33.21 5.43
CA LEU A 443 -19.87 32.64 5.82
C LEU A 443 -20.64 32.17 4.58
N GLU A 444 -21.30 31.03 4.72
CA GLU A 444 -22.26 30.51 3.77
C GLU A 444 -23.61 30.27 4.46
N VAL A 445 -24.69 30.39 3.68
CA VAL A 445 -26.03 29.95 4.08
C VAL A 445 -26.57 29.07 2.95
N ASP A 446 -26.97 27.86 3.28
CA ASP A 446 -27.47 26.87 2.34
C ASP A 446 -26.57 26.72 1.08
N GLY A 447 -25.23 26.62 1.29
CA GLY A 447 -24.22 26.49 0.25
C GLY A 447 -23.96 27.76 -0.58
N THR A 448 -24.54 28.89 -0.19
CA THR A 448 -24.32 30.18 -0.85
C THR A 448 -23.45 31.08 0.01
N LYS A 449 -22.32 31.52 -0.52
CA LYS A 449 -21.42 32.45 0.16
C LYS A 449 -22.11 33.82 0.32
N ILE A 450 -22.29 34.22 1.60
CA ILE A 450 -23.01 35.44 1.97
C ILE A 450 -22.11 36.56 2.52
N SER A 451 -20.80 36.29 2.64
CA SER A 451 -19.82 37.27 3.13
C SER A 451 -18.64 37.40 2.18
N PRO A 452 -17.90 38.53 2.22
CA PRO A 452 -16.57 38.59 1.64
C PRO A 452 -15.60 37.65 2.37
N ASP A 453 -14.40 37.47 1.82
CA ASP A 453 -13.30 36.85 2.56
C ASP A 453 -12.88 37.76 3.71
N MET A 454 -12.93 37.22 4.91
CA MET A 454 -12.65 37.93 6.16
C MET A 454 -11.33 37.45 6.75
N SER A 455 -10.59 38.35 7.37
CA SER A 455 -9.35 38.00 8.07
C SER A 455 -9.19 38.84 9.34
N VAL A 456 -8.39 38.33 10.26
CA VAL A 456 -8.11 38.98 11.54
C VAL A 456 -6.60 39.21 11.70
N THR A 457 -6.21 40.13 12.57
CA THR A 457 -4.80 40.44 12.87
C THR A 457 -4.46 40.02 14.31
N SER A 458 -3.17 40.00 14.63
CA SER A 458 -2.75 39.69 16.01
C SER A 458 -3.39 40.62 17.01
N THR A 459 -3.84 40.05 18.12
CA THR A 459 -4.32 40.77 19.35
C THR A 459 -3.27 40.85 20.44
N GLY A 460 -2.09 40.23 20.20
CA GLY A 460 -0.99 40.18 21.17
C GLY A 460 -0.94 38.92 22.05
N GLY A 461 -1.95 38.05 21.96
CA GLY A 461 -2.00 36.79 22.71
C GLY A 461 -3.26 36.00 22.40
N TRP A 462 -3.26 34.71 22.79
CA TRP A 462 -4.40 33.82 22.58
C TRP A 462 -5.54 34.05 23.56
N ASP A 463 -5.29 34.83 24.62
CA ASP A 463 -6.21 35.25 25.66
C ASP A 463 -6.54 36.76 25.61
N GLN A 464 -5.98 37.48 24.63
CA GLN A 464 -6.20 38.90 24.41
C GLN A 464 -7.34 39.12 23.41
N TRP A 465 -8.56 39.19 23.93
CA TRP A 465 -9.78 39.29 23.14
C TRP A 465 -10.05 40.68 22.59
N THR A 466 -10.42 40.76 21.31
CA THR A 466 -10.93 41.99 20.68
C THR A 466 -12.06 41.65 19.74
N SER A 467 -12.70 42.65 19.16
CA SER A 467 -13.75 42.47 18.18
C SER A 467 -13.43 43.20 16.88
N LYS A 468 -13.80 42.61 15.78
CA LYS A 468 -13.75 43.21 14.44
C LYS A 468 -15.13 43.18 13.79
N THR A 469 -15.54 44.32 13.27
CA THR A 469 -16.83 44.47 12.60
C THR A 469 -16.70 44.22 11.09
N TYR A 470 -17.63 43.45 10.55
CA TYR A 470 -17.79 43.21 9.12
C TYR A 470 -19.22 43.62 8.76
N ASP A 471 -19.32 44.46 7.71
CA ASP A 471 -20.57 44.96 7.18
C ASP A 471 -21.01 44.17 5.92
N ASN A 472 -22.27 44.35 5.56
CA ASN A 472 -22.85 43.77 4.35
C ASN A 472 -22.83 42.22 4.28
N ILE A 473 -23.06 41.58 5.40
CA ILE A 473 -23.40 40.16 5.43
C ILE A 473 -24.86 40.02 4.95
N ILE A 474 -25.11 39.24 3.94
CA ILE A 474 -26.43 39.14 3.28
C ILE A 474 -27.30 38.10 3.98
#